data_0658951932c1264c5e6a31733e560643
#
_entry.id   0658951932c1264c5e6a31733e560643
#
_cell.length_a   1.000
_cell.length_b   1.000
_cell.length_c   1.000
_cell.angle_alpha   90.00
_cell.angle_beta   90.00
_cell.angle_gamma   90.00
#
_symmetry.space_group_name_H-M   'P 1'
#
loop_
_entity.id
_entity.type
_entity.pdbx_description
1 polymer ?
#
loop_
_entity_poly.entity_id
_entity_poly.type
_entity_poly.pdbx_seq_one_letter_code
_entity_poly.pdbx_strand_id
1 'polypeptide(L)'
;FDLYCEGDPGLDIGNFLGHLTEMSLRTMGDPKAMEDLEKEMLERFVELSGEATRPAVQAYATLTLVRHIYLSTLFPDRRPFTGPLLELCEERLGVKQ
;
A
#
# COMPACT_ATOMS: atom_id res chain seq x y z
N PHE A 1 -13.01 -7.02 -12.01
CA PHE A 1 -11.63 -6.69 -11.93
C PHE A 1 -10.79 -7.89 -12.29
N ASP A 2 -10.31 -7.86 -13.48
CA ASP A 2 -9.82 -9.07 -14.12
C ASP A 2 -8.42 -9.49 -13.79
N LEU A 3 -7.69 -8.65 -13.11
CA LEU A 3 -6.32 -8.97 -12.79
C LEU A 3 -6.19 -10.25 -11.99
N TYR A 4 -7.23 -10.57 -11.28
CA TYR A 4 -7.20 -11.74 -10.43
C TYR A 4 -7.23 -13.03 -11.18
N CYS A 5 -7.76 -12.99 -12.38
CA CYS A 5 -7.88 -14.21 -13.13
C CYS A 5 -6.54 -14.82 -13.44
N GLU A 6 -5.53 -14.00 -13.52
CA GLU A 6 -4.20 -14.47 -13.85
C GLU A 6 -3.44 -14.99 -12.65
N GLY A 7 -3.99 -14.78 -11.47
CA GLY A 7 -3.40 -15.36 -10.28
C GLY A 7 -2.04 -14.83 -9.92
N ASP A 8 -1.87 -13.52 -9.92
CA ASP A 8 -0.62 -12.95 -9.43
C ASP A 8 -0.79 -12.65 -7.93
N PRO A 9 -0.36 -13.56 -7.05
CA PRO A 9 -0.56 -13.36 -5.62
C PRO A 9 0.18 -12.14 -5.09
N GLY A 10 1.31 -11.78 -5.70
CA GLY A 10 2.04 -10.60 -5.27
C GLY A 10 1.24 -9.34 -5.47
N LEU A 11 0.51 -9.27 -6.59
CA LEU A 11 -0.34 -8.14 -6.86
C LEU A 11 -1.49 -8.06 -5.84
N ASP A 12 -2.11 -9.20 -5.54
CA ASP A 12 -3.22 -9.23 -4.60
C ASP A 12 -2.79 -8.81 -3.20
N ILE A 13 -1.68 -9.35 -2.73
CA ILE A 13 -1.18 -9.01 -1.39
C ILE A 13 -0.74 -7.56 -1.34
N GLY A 14 -0.02 -7.09 -2.37
CA GLY A 14 0.42 -5.70 -2.40
C GLY A 14 -0.75 -4.75 -2.39
N ASN A 15 -1.77 -5.06 -3.18
CA ASN A 15 -2.97 -4.25 -3.25
C ASN A 15 -3.66 -4.20 -1.88
N PHE A 16 -3.77 -5.34 -1.22
CA PHE A 16 -4.39 -5.40 0.10
C PHE A 16 -3.62 -4.58 1.12
N LEU A 17 -2.28 -4.71 1.13
CA LEU A 17 -1.47 -3.97 2.08
C LEU A 17 -1.56 -2.47 1.85
N GLY A 18 -1.59 -2.05 0.59
CA GLY A 18 -1.76 -0.63 0.29
C GLY A 18 -3.10 -0.10 0.77
N HIS A 19 -4.16 -0.87 0.56
CA HIS A 19 -5.48 -0.47 1.05
C HIS A 19 -5.52 -0.43 2.57
N LEU A 20 -4.85 -1.36 3.23
CA LEU A 20 -4.80 -1.38 4.68
C LEU A 20 -4.10 -0.13 5.22
N THR A 21 -3.00 0.27 4.58
CA THR A 21 -2.28 1.48 4.97
C THR A 21 -3.18 2.71 4.80
N GLU A 22 -3.85 2.81 3.66
CA GLU A 22 -4.71 3.96 3.39
C GLU A 22 -5.88 4.00 4.37
N MET A 23 -6.47 2.84 4.66
CA MET A 23 -7.56 2.78 5.61
C MET A 23 -7.10 3.22 7.00
N SER A 24 -5.88 2.82 7.40
CA SER A 24 -5.34 3.23 8.68
C SER A 24 -5.21 4.74 8.78
N LEU A 25 -4.73 5.37 7.71
CA LEU A 25 -4.64 6.82 7.68
C LEU A 25 -6.02 7.46 7.77
N ARG A 26 -6.95 6.97 6.98
CA ARG A 26 -8.27 7.59 6.86
C ARG A 26 -9.10 7.42 8.13
N THR A 27 -9.01 6.26 8.78
CA THR A 27 -9.85 5.98 9.94
C THR A 27 -9.17 6.28 11.26
N MET A 28 -7.86 6.17 11.33
CA MET A 28 -7.12 6.35 12.59
C MET A 28 -6.21 7.56 12.58
N GLY A 29 -6.09 8.23 11.45
CA GLY A 29 -5.22 9.38 11.31
C GLY A 29 -3.75 9.05 11.32
N ASP A 30 -3.40 7.76 11.19
CA ASP A 30 -2.02 7.32 11.26
C ASP A 30 -1.80 6.21 10.24
N PRO A 31 -1.04 6.46 9.18
CA PRO A 31 -0.83 5.45 8.15
C PRO A 31 -0.03 4.24 8.65
N LYS A 32 0.59 4.37 9.82
CA LYS A 32 1.39 3.29 10.39
C LYS A 32 0.68 2.55 11.50
N ALA A 33 -0.60 2.83 11.71
CA ALA A 33 -1.35 2.22 12.81
C ALA A 33 -1.37 0.70 12.74
N MET A 34 -1.37 0.14 11.52
CA MET A 34 -1.42 -1.30 11.32
C MET A 34 -0.10 -1.84 10.77
N GLU A 35 0.98 -1.11 10.98
CA GLU A 35 2.26 -1.46 10.37
C GLU A 35 2.74 -2.84 10.79
N ASP A 36 2.56 -3.19 12.06
CA ASP A 36 3.01 -4.50 12.53
C ASP A 36 2.26 -5.62 11.84
N LEU A 37 0.96 -5.44 11.65
CA LEU A 37 0.16 -6.43 10.97
C LEU A 37 0.58 -6.53 9.51
N GLU A 38 0.82 -5.38 8.87
CA GLU A 38 1.26 -5.37 7.47
C GLU A 38 2.58 -6.11 7.32
N LYS A 39 3.51 -5.87 8.23
CA LYS A 39 4.80 -6.53 8.18
C LYS A 39 4.66 -8.03 8.36
N GLU A 40 3.84 -8.44 9.30
CA GLU A 40 3.64 -9.86 9.52
C GLU A 40 3.02 -10.54 8.30
N MET A 41 2.05 -9.90 7.69
CA MET A 41 1.41 -10.47 6.50
C MET A 41 2.41 -10.59 5.36
N LEU A 42 3.24 -9.57 5.17
CA LEU A 42 4.26 -9.61 4.14
C LEU A 42 5.25 -10.76 4.40
N GLU A 43 5.72 -10.89 5.64
CA GLU A 43 6.67 -11.94 5.94
C GLU A 43 6.09 -13.33 5.74
N ARG A 44 4.82 -13.51 6.12
CA ARG A 44 4.16 -14.80 5.90
C ARG A 44 4.04 -15.10 4.42
N PHE A 45 3.67 -14.11 3.64
CA PHE A 45 3.56 -14.31 2.21
C PHE A 45 4.91 -14.67 1.59
N VAL A 46 5.96 -13.96 2.00
CA VAL A 46 7.29 -14.21 1.48
C VAL A 46 7.78 -15.60 1.87
N GLU A 47 7.49 -16.04 3.08
CA GLU A 47 7.83 -17.39 3.50
C GLU A 47 7.24 -18.45 2.58
N LEU A 48 6.01 -18.22 2.15
CA LEU A 48 5.31 -19.19 1.32
C LEU A 48 5.69 -19.10 -0.15
N SER A 49 6.06 -17.94 -0.62
CA SER A 49 6.26 -17.69 -2.05
C SER A 49 7.72 -17.49 -2.45
N GLY A 50 8.60 -17.25 -1.48
CA GLY A 50 10.00 -17.01 -1.77
C GLY A 50 10.37 -15.55 -1.63
N GLU A 51 11.63 -15.32 -1.28
CA GLU A 51 12.13 -13.97 -1.01
C GLU A 51 12.06 -13.07 -2.24
N ALA A 52 12.12 -13.66 -3.42
CA ALA A 52 12.08 -12.88 -4.65
C ALA A 52 10.76 -12.12 -4.84
N THR A 53 9.71 -12.52 -4.13
CA THR A 53 8.43 -11.84 -4.26
C THR A 53 8.34 -10.55 -3.45
N ARG A 54 9.24 -10.36 -2.49
CA ARG A 54 9.18 -9.19 -1.60
C ARG A 54 9.17 -7.86 -2.36
N PRO A 55 10.11 -7.62 -3.30
CA PRO A 55 10.09 -6.34 -4.01
C PRO A 55 8.81 -6.11 -4.79
N ALA A 56 8.25 -7.19 -5.37
CA ALA A 56 7.03 -7.06 -6.16
C ALA A 56 5.86 -6.65 -5.27
N VAL A 57 5.72 -7.30 -4.10
CA VAL A 57 4.65 -6.95 -3.18
C VAL A 57 4.76 -5.51 -2.72
N GLN A 58 5.97 -5.08 -2.39
CA GLN A 58 6.19 -3.71 -1.93
C GLN A 58 5.89 -2.70 -3.03
N ALA A 59 6.25 -3.03 -4.27
CA ALA A 59 5.95 -2.15 -5.39
C ALA A 59 4.45 -2.02 -5.62
N TYR A 60 3.74 -3.13 -5.55
CA TYR A 60 2.28 -3.11 -5.73
C TYR A 60 1.59 -2.34 -4.60
N ALA A 61 2.08 -2.49 -3.36
CA ALA A 61 1.51 -1.74 -2.25
C ALA A 61 1.70 -0.24 -2.45
N THR A 62 2.89 0.17 -2.89
CA THR A 62 3.16 1.57 -3.14
C THR A 62 2.30 2.09 -4.30
N LEU A 63 2.15 1.29 -5.35
CA LEU A 63 1.31 1.67 -6.48
C LEU A 63 -0.13 1.90 -6.03
N THR A 64 -0.63 1.06 -5.13
CA THR A 64 -1.97 1.24 -4.59
C THR A 64 -2.09 2.56 -3.85
N LEU A 65 -1.06 2.94 -3.09
CA LEU A 65 -1.08 4.22 -2.41
C LEU A 65 -1.07 5.38 -3.39
N VAL A 66 -0.31 5.26 -4.48
CA VAL A 66 -0.30 6.29 -5.52
C VAL A 66 -1.71 6.46 -6.10
N ARG A 67 -2.39 5.35 -6.32
CA ARG A 67 -3.77 5.42 -6.81
C ARG A 67 -4.67 6.16 -5.83
N HIS A 68 -4.49 5.94 -4.54
CA HIS A 68 -5.27 6.65 -3.53
C HIS A 68 -4.94 8.13 -3.49
N ILE A 69 -3.70 8.51 -3.78
CA ILE A 69 -3.35 9.92 -3.90
C ILE A 69 -4.20 10.55 -5.00
N TYR A 70 -4.27 9.91 -6.16
CA TYR A 70 -5.07 10.43 -7.25
C TYR A 70 -6.53 10.54 -6.85
N LEU A 71 -7.08 9.51 -6.24
CA LEU A 71 -8.47 9.53 -5.81
C LEU A 71 -8.73 10.63 -4.78
N SER A 72 -7.76 10.90 -3.92
CA SER A 72 -7.94 11.92 -2.89
C SER A 72 -8.04 13.32 -3.50
N THR A 73 -7.48 13.53 -4.69
CA THR A 73 -7.61 14.83 -5.34
C THR A 73 -8.97 15.01 -5.99
N LEU A 74 -9.68 13.91 -6.25
CA LEU A 74 -10.98 13.96 -6.91
C LEU A 74 -12.13 14.12 -5.92
N PHE A 75 -11.96 13.68 -4.69
CA PHE A 75 -13.04 13.69 -3.71
C PHE A 75 -12.69 14.62 -2.55
N PRO A 76 -13.49 15.66 -2.33
CA PRO A 76 -13.18 16.63 -1.26
C PRO A 76 -12.97 16.01 0.12
N ASP A 77 -13.72 14.94 0.42
CA ASP A 77 -13.61 14.29 1.71
C ASP A 77 -12.24 13.69 1.94
N ARG A 78 -11.53 13.38 0.87
CA ARG A 78 -10.25 12.71 0.97
C ARG A 78 -9.05 13.61 0.79
N ARG A 79 -9.29 14.87 0.42
CA ARG A 79 -8.19 15.81 0.20
C ARG A 79 -7.26 15.98 1.39
N PRO A 80 -7.75 15.95 2.63
CA PRO A 80 -6.83 16.08 3.76
C PRO A 80 -5.78 14.98 3.82
N PHE A 81 -6.01 13.86 3.13
CA PHE A 81 -5.10 12.73 3.15
C PHE A 81 -4.07 12.76 2.03
N THR A 82 -4.21 13.68 1.07
CA THR A 82 -3.30 13.74 -0.08
C THR A 82 -1.86 13.96 0.34
N GLY A 83 -1.63 14.97 1.21
CA GLY A 83 -0.29 15.26 1.68
C GLY A 83 0.35 14.11 2.42
N PRO A 84 -0.32 13.56 3.44
CA PRO A 84 0.24 12.42 4.17
C PRO A 84 0.51 11.21 3.29
N LEU A 85 -0.36 10.92 2.32
CA LEU A 85 -0.14 9.80 1.41
C LEU A 85 1.06 10.05 0.52
N LEU A 86 1.20 11.27 0.04
CA LEU A 86 2.33 11.64 -0.80
C LEU A 86 3.64 11.50 -0.03
N GLU A 87 3.67 11.99 1.19
CA GLU A 87 4.84 11.86 2.04
C GLU A 87 5.22 10.41 2.24
N LEU A 88 4.24 9.57 2.50
CA LEU A 88 4.48 8.16 2.73
C LEU A 88 5.06 7.50 1.48
N CYS A 89 4.53 7.83 0.32
CA CYS A 89 5.03 7.28 -0.92
C CYS A 89 6.47 7.72 -1.19
N GLU A 90 6.77 8.99 -0.93
CA GLU A 90 8.13 9.48 -1.09
C GLU A 90 9.09 8.74 -0.18
N GLU A 91 8.67 8.51 1.04
CA GLU A 91 9.46 7.78 2.01
C GLU A 91 9.75 6.36 1.53
N ARG A 92 8.71 5.69 1.05
CA ARG A 92 8.85 4.30 0.59
C ARG A 92 9.68 4.18 -0.68
N LEU A 93 9.63 5.20 -1.53
CA LEU A 93 10.40 5.20 -2.77
C LEU A 93 11.82 5.70 -2.58
N GLY A 94 12.12 6.24 -1.42
CA GLY A 94 13.45 6.72 -1.14
C GLY A 94 13.79 8.05 -1.80
N VAL A 95 12.80 8.82 -2.21
CA VAL A 95 13.04 10.13 -2.85
C VAL A 95 12.87 11.26 -1.86
N LYS A 96 13.21 10.99 -0.64
CA LYS A 96 13.08 11.97 0.42
C LYS A 96 14.11 13.08 0.30
N GLN A 97 13.69 14.28 0.58
CA GLN A 97 14.56 15.46 0.51
C GLN A 97 15.43 15.63 1.75
#